data_59039089792ffb57cb2266316f856c1b
#
_entry.id   59039089792ffb57cb2266316f856c1b
#
_cell.length_a   1.000
_cell.length_b   1.000
_cell.length_c   1.000
_cell.angle_alpha   90.00
_cell.angle_beta   90.00
_cell.angle_gamma   90.00
#
_symmetry.space_group_name_H-M   'P 1'
#
loop_
_entity.id
_entity.type
_entity.pdbx_description
1 polymer ?
#
loop_
_entity_poly.entity_id
_entity_poly.type
_entity_poly.pdbx_seq_one_letter_code
_entity_poly.pdbx_strand_id
1 'polypeptide(L)'
;MTGVTLPRATRTRVIGVDPGLSATGYGVIECGTAVSLVEAGVIRLPRSQGNNLPLRLELLFNGLREVIEEFRPETMCLEEVYSHAEYPRTSVLMGHARGVICLTARLALLPVISFTAKRIKQSVTGNGNASKIQVQRAVQSFFSLDDVPHPPDVADALAAALCFADSRRANGWRVGAHRQASGRRKHEIGSPGWNTG
;
A
#
# COMPACT_ATOMS: atom_id res chain seq x y z
N MET A 1 4.65 24.30 39.68
CA MET A 1 5.28 23.91 38.41
C MET A 1 4.23 23.13 37.60
N THR A 2 3.49 23.80 36.72
CA THR A 2 2.46 23.19 35.91
C THR A 2 3.13 22.52 34.70
N GLY A 3 3.17 21.19 34.73
CA GLY A 3 3.69 20.41 33.63
C GLY A 3 2.79 20.61 32.41
N VAL A 4 3.33 21.27 31.38
CA VAL A 4 2.72 21.33 30.06
C VAL A 4 2.81 19.93 29.45
N THR A 5 1.70 19.20 29.49
CA THR A 5 1.57 17.93 28.76
C THR A 5 1.54 18.27 27.28
N LEU A 6 2.64 18.00 26.58
CA LEU A 6 2.68 18.13 25.13
C LEU A 6 1.60 17.23 24.52
N PRO A 7 0.84 17.70 23.50
CA PRO A 7 -0.18 16.88 22.88
C PRO A 7 0.46 15.61 22.32
N ARG A 8 -0.11 14.47 22.68
CA ARG A 8 0.31 13.14 22.20
C ARG A 8 0.29 13.17 20.67
N ALA A 9 1.44 12.99 20.05
CA ALA A 9 1.53 12.94 18.60
C ALA A 9 0.50 11.93 18.08
N THR A 10 -0.47 12.41 17.31
CA THR A 10 -1.54 11.56 16.76
C THR A 10 -0.91 10.57 15.81
N ARG A 11 -1.04 9.28 16.12
CA ARG A 11 -0.62 8.20 15.23
C ARG A 11 -1.68 8.04 14.17
N THR A 12 -1.27 7.94 12.91
CA THR A 12 -2.14 7.75 11.75
C THR A 12 -1.68 6.51 11.00
N ARG A 13 -2.57 5.54 10.80
CA ARG A 13 -2.29 4.39 9.93
C ARG A 13 -2.66 4.69 8.50
N VAL A 14 -1.78 4.29 7.61
CA VAL A 14 -1.91 4.53 6.17
C VAL A 14 -1.69 3.21 5.44
N ILE A 15 -2.57 2.91 4.50
CA ILE A 15 -2.39 1.78 3.59
C ILE A 15 -1.99 2.30 2.21
N GLY A 16 -0.86 1.83 1.69
CA GLY A 16 -0.51 1.94 0.28
C GLY A 16 -0.99 0.72 -0.46
N VAL A 17 -1.47 0.88 -1.68
CA VAL A 17 -1.92 -0.23 -2.53
C VAL A 17 -1.36 -0.05 -3.93
N ASP A 18 -0.75 -1.11 -4.47
CA ASP A 18 -0.31 -1.20 -5.87
C ASP A 18 -1.27 -2.12 -6.64
N PRO A 19 -2.14 -1.57 -7.51
CA PRO A 19 -3.16 -2.34 -8.20
C PRO A 19 -2.57 -3.35 -9.17
N GLY A 20 -3.04 -4.60 -9.11
CA GLY A 20 -2.69 -5.64 -10.08
C GLY A 20 -3.77 -6.71 -10.18
N LEU A 21 -4.01 -7.26 -11.36
CA LEU A 21 -5.02 -8.32 -11.56
C LEU A 21 -4.47 -9.74 -11.37
N SER A 22 -3.19 -9.92 -11.22
CA SER A 22 -2.59 -11.21 -10.85
C SER A 22 -2.25 -11.25 -9.37
N ALA A 23 -1.83 -10.10 -8.87
CA ALA A 23 -1.50 -9.85 -7.48
C ALA A 23 -1.66 -8.34 -7.24
N THR A 24 -2.25 -7.96 -6.13
CA THR A 24 -2.31 -6.57 -5.66
C THR A 24 -1.46 -6.47 -4.41
N GLY A 25 -0.41 -5.65 -4.48
CA GLY A 25 0.44 -5.37 -3.31
C GLY A 25 -0.26 -4.43 -2.34
N TYR A 26 -0.05 -4.63 -1.05
CA TYR A 26 -0.44 -3.67 -0.03
C TYR A 26 0.66 -3.50 1.02
N GLY A 27 0.67 -2.33 1.65
CA GLY A 27 1.56 -2.05 2.78
C GLY A 27 0.91 -1.09 3.75
N VAL A 28 0.83 -1.47 5.02
CA VAL A 28 0.27 -0.66 6.10
C VAL A 28 1.40 -0.12 6.94
N ILE A 29 1.46 1.20 7.08
CA ILE A 29 2.43 1.88 7.92
C ILE A 29 1.73 2.68 9.02
N GLU A 30 2.37 2.87 10.15
CA GLU A 30 1.94 3.79 11.20
C GLU A 30 2.85 5.02 11.20
N CYS A 31 2.24 6.16 10.99
CA CYS A 31 2.87 7.47 11.00
C CYS A 31 2.64 8.13 12.36
N GLY A 32 3.71 8.38 13.12
CA GLY A 32 3.72 9.05 14.41
C GLY A 32 4.96 9.91 14.58
N THR A 33 5.61 9.87 15.72
CA THR A 33 6.95 10.45 15.93
C THR A 33 8.00 9.80 15.05
N ALA A 34 7.78 8.54 14.66
CA ALA A 34 8.51 7.81 13.64
C ALA A 34 7.52 7.14 12.69
N VAL A 35 7.97 6.72 11.51
CA VAL A 35 7.21 5.86 10.61
C VAL A 35 7.64 4.42 10.86
N SER A 36 6.67 3.53 11.07
CA SER A 36 6.93 2.11 11.27
C SER A 36 6.07 1.26 10.36
N LEU A 37 6.61 0.12 9.93
CA LEU A 37 5.86 -0.90 9.22
C LEU A 37 4.93 -1.61 10.19
N VAL A 38 3.65 -1.72 9.84
CA VAL A 38 2.64 -2.50 10.58
C VAL A 38 2.48 -3.85 9.92
N GLU A 39 2.20 -3.88 8.61
CA GLU A 39 2.01 -5.08 7.82
C GLU A 39 2.30 -4.79 6.35
N ALA A 40 2.70 -5.81 5.60
CA ALA A 40 2.80 -5.71 4.15
C ALA A 40 2.60 -7.09 3.52
N GLY A 41 1.90 -7.14 2.41
CA GLY A 41 1.59 -8.40 1.76
C GLY A 41 1.01 -8.24 0.37
N VAL A 42 0.45 -9.33 -0.13
CA VAL A 42 -0.13 -9.40 -1.45
C VAL A 42 -1.46 -10.14 -1.44
N ILE A 43 -2.46 -9.56 -2.08
CA ILE A 43 -3.73 -10.21 -2.39
C ILE A 43 -3.54 -10.96 -3.71
N ARG A 44 -3.47 -12.30 -3.65
CA ARG A 44 -3.26 -13.15 -4.82
C ARG A 44 -4.58 -13.43 -5.51
N LEU A 45 -4.59 -13.22 -6.82
CA LEU A 45 -5.75 -13.42 -7.66
C LEU A 45 -5.49 -14.62 -8.59
N PRO A 46 -6.02 -15.83 -8.28
CA PRO A 46 -5.69 -17.07 -8.98
C PRO A 46 -5.94 -16.99 -10.48
N ARG A 47 -4.96 -17.44 -11.27
CA ARG A 47 -5.11 -17.59 -12.73
C ARG A 47 -5.78 -18.89 -13.13
N SER A 48 -5.88 -19.87 -12.22
CA SER A 48 -6.37 -21.23 -12.46
C SER A 48 -7.84 -21.31 -12.89
N GLN A 49 -8.61 -20.25 -12.71
CA GLN A 49 -10.03 -20.20 -13.11
C GLN A 49 -10.25 -19.44 -14.43
N GLY A 50 -9.26 -19.43 -15.31
CA GLY A 50 -9.36 -18.77 -16.60
C GLY A 50 -9.38 -17.25 -16.50
N ASN A 51 -9.96 -16.61 -17.53
CA ASN A 51 -10.04 -15.14 -17.63
C ASN A 51 -11.31 -14.58 -16.92
N ASN A 52 -11.74 -15.21 -15.80
CA ASN A 52 -12.93 -14.77 -15.05
C ASN A 52 -12.65 -13.44 -14.30
N LEU A 53 -12.78 -12.33 -15.03
CA LEU A 53 -12.56 -10.99 -14.49
C LEU A 53 -13.47 -10.67 -13.28
N PRO A 54 -14.81 -10.94 -13.33
CA PRO A 54 -15.68 -10.71 -12.18
C PRO A 54 -15.20 -11.37 -10.90
N LEU A 55 -14.84 -12.65 -10.95
CA LEU A 55 -14.32 -13.37 -9.78
C LEU A 55 -13.02 -12.77 -9.23
N ARG A 56 -12.11 -12.36 -10.12
CA ARG A 56 -10.85 -11.72 -9.69
C ARG A 56 -11.09 -10.37 -9.02
N LEU A 57 -12.07 -9.61 -9.49
CA LEU A 57 -12.47 -8.33 -8.86
C LEU A 57 -13.14 -8.57 -7.51
N GLU A 58 -13.95 -9.61 -7.37
CA GLU A 58 -14.55 -10.01 -6.08
C GLU A 58 -13.48 -10.43 -5.07
N LEU A 59 -12.52 -11.25 -5.47
CA LEU A 59 -11.40 -11.65 -4.60
C LEU A 59 -10.55 -10.45 -4.17
N LEU A 60 -10.31 -9.51 -5.10
CA LEU A 60 -9.61 -8.27 -4.78
C LEU A 60 -10.40 -7.44 -3.76
N PHE A 61 -11.71 -7.28 -3.97
CA PHE A 61 -12.59 -6.57 -3.05
C PHE A 61 -12.56 -7.17 -1.66
N ASN A 62 -12.78 -8.49 -1.56
CA ASN A 62 -12.83 -9.19 -0.28
C ASN A 62 -11.48 -9.13 0.45
N GLY A 63 -10.37 -9.45 -0.23
CA GLY A 63 -9.04 -9.40 0.40
C GLY A 63 -8.64 -8.01 0.86
N LEU A 64 -8.95 -6.97 0.08
CA LEU A 64 -8.65 -5.59 0.50
C LEU A 64 -9.54 -5.15 1.67
N ARG A 65 -10.80 -5.55 1.68
CA ARG A 65 -11.72 -5.29 2.80
C ARG A 65 -11.21 -5.92 4.09
N GLU A 66 -10.77 -7.19 4.06
CA GLU A 66 -10.18 -7.88 5.22
C GLU A 66 -8.97 -7.13 5.77
N VAL A 67 -8.05 -6.68 4.90
CA VAL A 67 -6.89 -5.88 5.30
C VAL A 67 -7.32 -4.57 5.97
N ILE A 68 -8.32 -3.87 5.39
CA ILE A 68 -8.81 -2.60 5.95
C ILE A 68 -9.49 -2.84 7.33
N GLU A 69 -10.30 -3.89 7.47
CA GLU A 69 -10.98 -4.23 8.72
C GLU A 69 -10.00 -4.63 9.82
N GLU A 70 -8.94 -5.38 9.49
CA GLU A 70 -7.92 -5.84 10.44
C GLU A 70 -7.02 -4.68 10.92
N PHE A 71 -6.43 -3.93 9.97
CA PHE A 71 -5.42 -2.93 10.30
C PHE A 71 -5.98 -1.52 10.53
N ARG A 72 -7.23 -1.27 10.15
CA ARG A 72 -7.97 0.00 10.35
C ARG A 72 -7.15 1.23 9.96
N PRO A 73 -6.69 1.33 8.70
CA PRO A 73 -6.02 2.52 8.22
C PRO A 73 -7.00 3.71 8.17
N GLU A 74 -6.48 4.91 8.23
CA GLU A 74 -7.24 6.17 8.17
C GLU A 74 -7.17 6.81 6.78
N THR A 75 -6.27 6.34 5.92
CA THR A 75 -6.07 6.86 4.57
C THR A 75 -5.52 5.75 3.69
N MET A 76 -5.96 5.72 2.42
CA MET A 76 -5.41 4.86 1.38
C MET A 76 -4.61 5.70 0.39
N CYS A 77 -3.44 5.19 0.01
CA CYS A 77 -2.55 5.80 -0.97
C CYS A 77 -2.41 4.91 -2.19
N LEU A 78 -2.56 5.50 -3.38
CA LEU A 78 -2.46 4.82 -4.68
C LEU A 78 -1.50 5.57 -5.60
N GLU A 79 -0.84 4.83 -6.49
CA GLU A 79 -0.20 5.46 -7.64
C GLU A 79 -1.26 5.90 -8.67
N GLU A 80 -1.08 7.06 -9.31
CA GLU A 80 -1.91 7.50 -10.42
C GLU A 80 -1.69 6.58 -11.62
N VAL A 81 -2.78 6.11 -12.23
CA VAL A 81 -2.70 5.32 -13.46
C VAL A 81 -2.69 6.26 -14.66
N TYR A 82 -1.61 6.23 -15.42
CA TYR A 82 -1.57 6.83 -16.75
C TYR A 82 -1.92 5.77 -17.79
N SER A 83 -2.80 6.10 -18.74
CA SER A 83 -3.06 5.21 -19.85
C SER A 83 -1.83 5.19 -20.78
N HIS A 84 -1.21 4.03 -20.93
CA HIS A 84 -0.20 3.82 -21.94
C HIS A 84 -0.88 3.41 -23.25
N ALA A 85 -0.76 4.24 -24.29
CA ALA A 85 -1.33 3.96 -25.59
C ALA A 85 -0.83 2.63 -26.20
N GLU A 86 0.36 2.18 -25.80
CA GLU A 86 0.98 0.94 -26.25
C GLU A 86 0.30 -0.35 -25.71
N TYR A 87 -0.39 -0.28 -24.57
CA TYR A 87 -0.99 -1.46 -23.90
C TYR A 87 -2.43 -1.21 -23.46
N PRO A 88 -3.37 -0.96 -24.40
CA PRO A 88 -4.72 -0.56 -24.06
C PRO A 88 -5.49 -1.62 -23.24
N ARG A 89 -5.30 -2.91 -23.53
CA ARG A 89 -5.92 -3.99 -22.74
C ARG A 89 -5.47 -4.00 -21.29
N THR A 90 -4.18 -3.83 -21.05
CA THR A 90 -3.63 -3.77 -19.67
C THR A 90 -4.15 -2.54 -18.94
N SER A 91 -4.22 -1.39 -19.60
CA SER A 91 -4.76 -0.16 -19.01
C SER A 91 -6.23 -0.32 -18.61
N VAL A 92 -7.06 -0.96 -19.44
CA VAL A 92 -8.47 -1.25 -19.12
C VAL A 92 -8.57 -2.17 -17.90
N LEU A 93 -7.78 -3.25 -17.87
CA LEU A 93 -7.78 -4.20 -16.77
C LEU A 93 -7.28 -3.56 -15.45
N MET A 94 -6.27 -2.71 -15.51
CA MET A 94 -5.80 -1.93 -14.36
C MET A 94 -6.87 -0.93 -13.88
N GLY A 95 -7.62 -0.34 -14.82
CA GLY A 95 -8.77 0.51 -14.51
C GLY A 95 -9.85 -0.23 -13.71
N HIS A 96 -10.18 -1.47 -14.08
CA HIS A 96 -11.12 -2.30 -13.31
C HIS A 96 -10.63 -2.57 -11.89
N ALA A 97 -9.38 -3.00 -11.71
CA ALA A 97 -8.80 -3.23 -10.39
C ALA A 97 -8.81 -1.96 -9.54
N ARG A 98 -8.37 -0.83 -10.11
CA ARG A 98 -8.38 0.46 -9.43
C ARG A 98 -9.79 0.90 -9.04
N GLY A 99 -10.78 0.69 -9.90
CA GLY A 99 -12.18 1.00 -9.61
C GLY A 99 -12.69 0.24 -8.39
N VAL A 100 -12.40 -1.07 -8.31
CA VAL A 100 -12.74 -1.90 -7.13
C VAL A 100 -12.01 -1.41 -5.88
N ILE A 101 -10.72 -1.10 -5.96
CA ILE A 101 -9.94 -0.57 -4.83
C ILE A 101 -10.55 0.73 -4.30
N CYS A 102 -10.87 1.67 -5.19
CA CYS A 102 -11.51 2.94 -4.82
C CYS A 102 -12.91 2.72 -4.21
N LEU A 103 -13.69 1.77 -4.74
CA LEU A 103 -14.99 1.42 -4.19
C LEU A 103 -14.86 0.82 -2.79
N THR A 104 -13.93 -0.12 -2.59
CA THR A 104 -13.65 -0.73 -1.28
C THR A 104 -13.28 0.33 -0.25
N ALA A 105 -12.37 1.25 -0.61
CA ALA A 105 -11.99 2.36 0.24
C ALA A 105 -13.22 3.25 0.58
N ARG A 106 -14.06 3.58 -0.40
CA ARG A 106 -15.26 4.40 -0.19
C ARG A 106 -16.27 3.74 0.74
N LEU A 107 -16.50 2.43 0.59
CA LEU A 107 -17.40 1.67 1.46
C LEU A 107 -16.88 1.61 2.90
N ALA A 108 -15.56 1.59 3.08
CA ALA A 108 -14.90 1.67 4.40
C ALA A 108 -14.76 3.12 4.91
N LEU A 109 -15.32 4.12 4.23
CA LEU A 109 -15.19 5.56 4.54
C LEU A 109 -13.74 6.05 4.57
N LEU A 110 -12.86 5.40 3.81
CA LEU A 110 -11.44 5.68 3.77
C LEU A 110 -11.14 6.71 2.66
N PRO A 111 -10.57 7.88 2.97
CA PRO A 111 -10.12 8.81 1.95
C PRO A 111 -8.99 8.20 1.12
N VAL A 112 -9.05 8.40 -0.21
CA VAL A 112 -8.03 7.93 -1.16
C VAL A 112 -7.21 9.12 -1.65
N ILE A 113 -5.89 9.02 -1.53
CA ILE A 113 -4.94 10.01 -2.03
C ILE A 113 -4.10 9.35 -3.13
N SER A 114 -4.02 9.99 -4.28
CA SER A 114 -3.22 9.52 -5.41
C SER A 114 -1.96 10.34 -5.57
N PHE A 115 -0.86 9.68 -5.91
CA PHE A 115 0.43 10.29 -6.19
C PHE A 115 0.95 9.85 -7.55
N THR A 116 1.63 10.75 -8.25
CA THR A 116 2.31 10.38 -9.49
C THR A 116 3.49 9.43 -9.20
N ALA A 117 3.82 8.53 -10.13
CA ALA A 117 4.98 7.65 -10.04
C ALA A 117 6.28 8.45 -9.75
N LYS A 118 6.44 9.60 -10.40
CA LYS A 118 7.58 10.50 -10.19
C LYS A 118 7.65 11.01 -8.74
N ARG A 119 6.50 11.39 -8.15
CA ARG A 119 6.43 11.87 -6.76
C ARG A 119 6.74 10.76 -5.78
N ILE A 120 6.21 9.55 -6.00
CA ILE A 120 6.51 8.37 -5.16
C ILE A 120 8.01 8.08 -5.18
N LYS A 121 8.62 7.99 -6.37
CA LYS A 121 10.06 7.75 -6.50
C LYS A 121 10.90 8.82 -5.82
N GLN A 122 10.57 10.08 -6.03
CA GLN A 122 11.26 11.22 -5.40
C GLN A 122 11.21 11.16 -3.88
N SER A 123 10.06 10.80 -3.29
CA SER A 123 9.90 10.77 -1.82
C SER A 123 10.71 9.65 -1.16
N VAL A 124 10.88 8.51 -1.84
CA VAL A 124 11.54 7.33 -1.24
C VAL A 124 13.05 7.30 -1.52
N THR A 125 13.46 7.78 -2.71
CA THR A 125 14.86 7.67 -3.16
C THR A 125 15.58 9.02 -3.29
N GLY A 126 14.87 10.14 -3.19
CA GLY A 126 15.40 11.45 -3.53
C GLY A 126 15.50 11.71 -5.04
N ASN A 127 15.14 10.76 -5.91
CA ASN A 127 15.22 10.85 -7.36
C ASN A 127 13.93 10.39 -8.04
N GLY A 128 13.20 11.30 -8.68
CA GLY A 128 11.94 10.99 -9.38
C GLY A 128 12.10 10.07 -10.62
N ASN A 129 13.32 9.86 -11.09
CA ASN A 129 13.65 8.96 -12.19
C ASN A 129 14.27 7.63 -11.72
N ALA A 130 14.18 7.32 -10.42
CA ALA A 130 14.72 6.10 -9.86
C ALA A 130 14.16 4.86 -10.56
N SER A 131 15.01 3.84 -10.73
CA SER A 131 14.59 2.53 -11.24
C SER A 131 13.77 1.78 -10.19
N LYS A 132 13.02 0.77 -10.62
CA LYS A 132 12.23 -0.10 -9.74
C LYS A 132 13.10 -0.73 -8.64
N ILE A 133 14.29 -1.20 -8.99
CA ILE A 133 15.24 -1.80 -8.03
C ILE A 133 15.71 -0.78 -6.99
N GLN A 134 15.94 0.48 -7.39
CA GLN A 134 16.32 1.54 -6.44
C GLN A 134 15.19 1.83 -5.45
N VAL A 135 13.93 1.87 -5.90
CA VAL A 135 12.76 2.02 -5.02
C VAL A 135 12.67 0.87 -4.03
N GLN A 136 12.78 -0.37 -4.49
CA GLN A 136 12.74 -1.57 -3.65
C GLN A 136 13.82 -1.55 -2.56
N ARG A 137 15.06 -1.22 -2.92
CA ARG A 137 16.18 -1.11 -1.96
C ARG A 137 15.98 0.05 -0.98
N ALA A 138 15.43 1.17 -1.44
CA ALA A 138 15.12 2.29 -0.56
C ALA A 138 14.05 1.92 0.48
N VAL A 139 13.00 1.21 0.07
CA VAL A 139 11.97 0.67 0.98
C VAL A 139 12.57 -0.33 1.96
N GLN A 140 13.41 -1.26 1.49
CA GLN A 140 14.14 -2.22 2.34
C GLN A 140 14.97 -1.48 3.40
N SER A 141 15.77 -0.52 2.97
CA SER A 141 16.64 0.27 3.87
C SER A 141 15.82 1.10 4.84
N PHE A 142 14.73 1.72 4.38
CA PHE A 142 13.88 2.57 5.23
C PHE A 142 13.28 1.80 6.39
N PHE A 143 12.80 0.58 6.17
CA PHE A 143 12.21 -0.26 7.22
C PHE A 143 13.21 -1.24 7.85
N SER A 144 14.49 -1.21 7.46
CA SER A 144 15.53 -2.13 7.93
C SER A 144 15.13 -3.59 7.78
N LEU A 145 14.60 -3.95 6.60
CA LEU A 145 14.17 -5.32 6.32
C LEU A 145 15.37 -6.20 5.96
N ASP A 146 15.36 -7.46 6.38
CA ASP A 146 16.41 -8.42 6.05
C ASP A 146 16.52 -8.64 4.54
N ASP A 147 15.34 -8.73 3.86
CA ASP A 147 15.23 -8.96 2.43
C ASP A 147 14.45 -7.85 1.73
N VAL A 148 14.68 -7.68 0.44
CA VAL A 148 13.87 -6.81 -0.43
C VAL A 148 12.42 -7.32 -0.43
N PRO A 149 11.41 -6.44 -0.24
CA PRO A 149 10.01 -6.86 -0.29
C PRO A 149 9.67 -7.60 -1.59
N HIS A 150 9.07 -8.78 -1.46
CA HIS A 150 8.70 -9.64 -2.59
C HIS A 150 7.27 -10.15 -2.44
N PRO A 151 6.45 -10.15 -3.52
CA PRO A 151 6.74 -9.66 -4.87
C PRO A 151 6.95 -8.13 -4.92
N PRO A 152 7.46 -7.60 -6.05
CA PRO A 152 7.74 -6.17 -6.22
C PRO A 152 6.58 -5.25 -5.88
N ASP A 153 5.35 -5.69 -6.13
CA ASP A 153 4.11 -4.94 -5.87
C ASP A 153 3.99 -4.52 -4.39
N VAL A 154 4.59 -5.29 -3.47
CA VAL A 154 4.64 -4.95 -2.03
C VAL A 154 5.51 -3.72 -1.78
N ALA A 155 6.66 -3.64 -2.45
CA ALA A 155 7.55 -2.49 -2.32
C ALA A 155 6.93 -1.23 -2.94
N ASP A 156 6.23 -1.37 -4.06
CA ASP A 156 5.55 -0.26 -4.74
C ASP A 156 4.40 0.27 -3.86
N ALA A 157 3.63 -0.62 -3.22
CA ALA A 157 2.60 -0.26 -2.26
C ALA A 157 3.17 0.47 -1.02
N LEU A 158 4.26 -0.04 -0.44
CA LEU A 158 4.94 0.61 0.68
C LEU A 158 5.51 1.98 0.28
N ALA A 159 6.04 2.12 -0.93
CA ALA A 159 6.53 3.39 -1.45
C ALA A 159 5.41 4.44 -1.56
N ALA A 160 4.19 4.04 -1.99
CA ALA A 160 3.03 4.93 -2.01
C ALA A 160 2.64 5.41 -0.60
N ALA A 161 2.66 4.51 0.40
CA ALA A 161 2.40 4.87 1.79
C ALA A 161 3.48 5.80 2.35
N LEU A 162 4.77 5.56 2.05
CA LEU A 162 5.88 6.43 2.45
C LEU A 162 5.79 7.82 1.82
N CYS A 163 5.31 7.91 0.57
CA CYS A 163 5.07 9.20 -0.10
C CYS A 163 4.06 10.06 0.68
N PHE A 164 3.03 9.46 1.26
CA PHE A 164 2.11 10.16 2.14
C PHE A 164 2.82 10.66 3.41
N ALA A 165 3.61 9.82 4.07
CA ALA A 165 4.33 10.19 5.27
C ALA A 165 5.29 11.38 5.00
N ASP A 166 6.00 11.37 3.86
CA ASP A 166 6.84 12.46 3.41
C ASP A 166 6.06 13.76 3.16
N SER A 167 4.89 13.66 2.50
CA SER A 167 4.04 14.82 2.23
C SER A 167 3.53 15.50 3.51
N ARG A 168 3.24 14.72 4.55
CA ARG A 168 2.84 15.27 5.85
C ARG A 168 4.00 15.91 6.60
N ARG A 169 5.23 15.41 6.45
CA ARG A 169 6.43 16.04 6.99
C ARG A 169 6.66 17.43 6.38
N ALA A 170 6.54 17.54 5.06
CA ALA A 170 6.68 18.80 4.35
C ALA A 170 5.66 19.86 4.82
N ASN A 171 4.49 19.41 5.28
CA ASN A 171 3.42 20.25 5.82
C ASN A 171 3.53 20.51 7.34
N GLY A 172 4.71 20.32 7.94
CA GLY A 172 4.99 20.67 9.34
C GLY A 172 4.79 19.55 10.37
N TRP A 173 4.48 18.33 9.93
CA TRP A 173 4.41 17.18 10.82
C TRP A 173 5.80 16.60 11.12
N ARG A 174 6.27 16.70 12.36
CA ARG A 174 7.62 16.21 12.74
C ARG A 174 7.60 14.72 13.02
N VAL A 175 8.41 13.97 12.27
CA VAL A 175 8.67 12.53 12.49
C VAL A 175 10.06 12.38 13.10
N GLY A 176 10.15 11.72 14.25
CA GLY A 176 11.43 11.33 14.84
C GLY A 176 12.04 10.10 14.17
N ALA A 177 13.31 9.81 14.46
CA ALA A 177 14.07 8.71 13.86
C ALA A 177 13.49 7.32 14.16
N HIS A 178 13.74 6.38 13.24
CA HIS A 178 13.37 4.96 13.18
C HIS A 178 13.23 4.20 14.50
N ARG A 179 12.16 3.44 14.65
CA ARG A 179 12.08 2.26 15.52
C ARG A 179 11.81 1.01 14.68
N GLN A 180 12.64 -0.01 14.87
CA GLN A 180 12.40 -1.35 14.33
C GLN A 180 11.09 -1.92 14.89
N ALA A 181 10.22 -2.38 14.02
CA ALA A 181 9.09 -3.23 14.41
C ALA A 181 9.57 -4.69 14.38
N SER A 182 9.69 -5.29 15.56
CA SER A 182 9.83 -6.73 15.70
C SER A 182 8.46 -7.38 15.57
N GLY A 183 8.22 -8.10 14.49
CA GLY A 183 6.98 -8.87 14.35
C GLY A 183 6.72 -9.33 12.93
N ARG A 184 7.29 -10.49 12.57
CA ARG A 184 6.93 -11.19 11.33
C ARG A 184 5.56 -11.84 11.49
N ARG A 185 4.60 -11.47 10.65
CA ARG A 185 3.59 -12.40 10.15
C ARG A 185 3.46 -12.21 8.65
N LYS A 186 3.78 -13.23 7.88
CA LYS A 186 3.42 -13.31 6.48
C LYS A 186 1.96 -13.78 6.42
N HIS A 187 1.03 -12.87 6.20
CA HIS A 187 -0.33 -13.25 5.85
C HIS A 187 -0.42 -13.49 4.35
N GLU A 188 -0.40 -14.75 3.95
CA GLU A 188 -1.00 -15.16 2.68
C GLU A 188 -2.49 -15.35 2.96
N ILE A 189 -3.32 -14.43 2.47
CA ILE A 189 -4.77 -14.61 2.48
C ILE A 189 -5.07 -15.69 1.44
N GLY A 190 -5.21 -16.94 1.93
CA GLY A 190 -5.62 -18.08 1.13
C GLY A 190 -7.03 -17.90 0.59
N SER A 191 -7.31 -18.48 -0.56
CA SER A 191 -8.66 -18.54 -1.12
C SER A 191 -9.64 -19.10 -0.08
N PRO A 192 -10.81 -18.47 0.16
CA PRO A 192 -11.82 -19.07 1.00
C PRO A 192 -12.24 -20.40 0.39
N GLY A 193 -12.13 -21.47 1.15
CA GLY A 193 -12.58 -22.80 0.76
C GLY A 193 -14.10 -22.83 0.67
N TRP A 194 -14.62 -22.72 -0.52
CA TRP A 194 -16.03 -22.99 -0.79
C TRP A 194 -16.23 -24.50 -0.83
N ASN A 195 -16.88 -25.03 0.21
CA ASN A 195 -17.39 -26.38 0.23
C ASN A 195 -18.67 -26.39 -0.60
N THR A 196 -18.62 -26.91 -1.83
CA THR A 196 -19.81 -27.21 -2.61
C THR A 196 -20.37 -28.53 -2.11
N GLY A 197 -21.40 -28.46 -1.25
CA GLY A 197 -22.33 -29.55 -1.04
C GLY A 197 -23.37 -29.58 -2.15
#